data_2baf781155744c9f22aeef54bac9c128
#
_entry.id   2baf781155744c9f22aeef54bac9c128
#
_cell.length_a   1.000
_cell.length_b   1.000
_cell.length_c   1.000
_cell.angle_alpha   90.00
_cell.angle_beta   90.00
_cell.angle_gamma   90.00
#
_symmetry.space_group_name_H-M   'P 1'
#
loop_
_entity.id
_entity.type
_entity.pdbx_description
1 polymer ?
#
loop_
_entity_poly.entity_id
_entity_poly.type
_entity_poly.pdbx_seq_one_letter_code
_entity_poly.pdbx_strand_id
1 'polypeptide(L)'
;MESVILIAAAFITSSISAVLGMGGGIILLGIMAVIIPEGYMVVALHGVIQLISNTTRTYVFRPHLKKKIVREFFIGALIGAGISALIIFLVIKFYEVSLASEIKVDFLKPMIGIFIIWYLFLKRFKKEKESNSFIKVGSISGFASIFVGATGP
;
A
#
# COMPACT_ATOMS: atom_id res chain seq x y z
N MET A 1 -15.56 19.71 5.99
CA MET A 1 -15.48 18.86 7.18
C MET A 1 -14.71 17.57 6.92
N GLU A 2 -14.95 16.89 5.80
CA GLU A 2 -14.27 15.63 5.42
C GLU A 2 -12.74 15.74 5.38
N SER A 3 -12.20 16.82 4.81
CA SER A 3 -10.74 17.01 4.73
C SER A 3 -10.08 17.12 6.11
N VAL A 4 -10.74 17.74 7.08
CA VAL A 4 -10.22 17.85 8.45
C VAL A 4 -10.22 16.48 9.14
N ILE A 5 -11.27 15.70 8.94
CA ILE A 5 -11.38 14.34 9.47
C ILE A 5 -10.29 13.45 8.88
N LEU A 6 -10.04 13.55 7.57
CA LEU A 6 -9.00 12.79 6.91
C LEU A 6 -7.59 13.17 7.39
N ILE A 7 -7.31 14.45 7.60
CA ILE A 7 -6.02 14.91 8.13
C ILE A 7 -5.83 14.41 9.56
N ALA A 8 -6.85 14.52 10.41
CA ALA A 8 -6.80 14.02 11.79
C ALA A 8 -6.61 12.50 11.81
N ALA A 9 -7.36 11.75 10.99
CA ALA A 9 -7.22 10.31 10.86
C ALA A 9 -5.81 9.91 10.39
N ALA A 10 -5.28 10.61 9.37
CA ALA A 10 -3.93 10.36 8.86
C ALA A 10 -2.87 10.62 9.93
N PHE A 11 -3.00 11.69 10.71
CA PHE A 11 -2.07 12.01 11.80
C PHE A 11 -2.12 10.95 12.91
N ILE A 12 -3.30 10.60 13.38
CA ILE A 12 -3.50 9.60 14.46
C ILE A 12 -2.98 8.23 14.01
N THR A 13 -3.38 7.77 12.82
CA THR A 13 -2.97 6.45 12.31
C THR A 13 -1.47 6.38 12.02
N SER A 14 -0.87 7.48 11.55
CA SER A 14 0.59 7.57 11.36
C SER A 14 1.33 7.53 12.69
N SER A 15 0.80 8.18 13.72
CA SER A 15 1.37 8.16 15.08
C SER A 15 1.30 6.75 15.68
N ILE A 16 0.16 6.08 15.57
CA ILE A 16 -0.01 4.68 16.00
C ILE A 16 0.96 3.77 15.26
N SER A 17 1.07 3.94 13.95
CA SER A 17 1.99 3.16 13.13
C SER A 17 3.47 3.38 13.49
N ALA A 18 3.83 4.60 13.88
CA ALA A 18 5.19 4.91 14.33
C ALA A 18 5.56 4.17 15.62
N VAL A 19 4.61 4.00 16.53
CA VAL A 19 4.81 3.29 17.80
C VAL A 19 4.77 1.77 17.61
N LEU A 20 3.79 1.26 16.87
CA LEU A 20 3.59 -0.18 16.69
C LEU A 20 4.47 -0.79 15.57
N GLY A 21 5.14 0.05 14.78
CA GLY A 21 5.96 -0.38 13.65
C GLY A 21 5.17 -0.80 12.40
N MET A 22 3.88 -1.08 12.51
CA MET A 22 3.01 -1.51 11.39
C MET A 22 1.53 -1.21 11.63
N GLY A 23 0.72 -1.27 10.59
CA GLY A 23 -0.75 -1.29 10.67
C GLY A 23 -1.45 0.05 10.48
N GLY A 24 -0.81 1.19 10.77
CA GLY A 24 -1.47 2.50 10.65
C GLY A 24 -1.90 2.84 9.22
N GLY A 25 -1.12 2.42 8.22
CA GLY A 25 -1.49 2.62 6.82
C GLY A 25 -2.76 1.86 6.43
N ILE A 26 -2.93 0.63 6.94
CA ILE A 26 -4.09 -0.19 6.64
C ILE A 26 -5.34 0.37 7.32
N ILE A 27 -5.21 0.86 8.56
CA ILE A 27 -6.31 1.51 9.27
C ILE A 27 -6.74 2.77 8.52
N LEU A 28 -5.77 3.60 8.09
CA LEU A 28 -6.04 4.79 7.28
C LEU A 28 -6.74 4.44 5.97
N LEU A 29 -6.25 3.41 5.26
CA LEU A 29 -6.86 2.93 4.02
C LEU A 29 -8.33 2.53 4.23
N GLY A 30 -8.62 1.81 5.32
CA GLY A 30 -9.98 1.43 5.69
C GLY A 30 -10.87 2.63 5.98
N ILE A 31 -10.40 3.61 6.74
CA ILE A 31 -11.13 4.86 7.04
C ILE A 31 -11.41 5.61 5.74
N MET A 32 -10.41 5.77 4.87
CA MET A 32 -10.57 6.46 3.60
C MET A 32 -11.56 5.75 2.67
N ALA A 33 -11.56 4.41 2.65
CA ALA A 33 -12.48 3.62 1.83
C ALA A 33 -13.95 3.79 2.25
N VAL A 34 -14.20 4.13 3.53
CA VAL A 34 -15.55 4.44 4.04
C VAL A 34 -15.98 5.86 3.71
N ILE A 35 -15.04 6.83 3.80
CA ILE A 35 -15.36 8.27 3.66
C ILE A 35 -15.41 8.69 2.19
N ILE A 36 -14.48 8.19 1.37
CA ILE A 36 -14.32 8.61 -0.03
C ILE A 36 -15.14 7.69 -0.95
N PRO A 37 -16.07 8.24 -1.76
CA PRO A 37 -16.91 7.45 -2.65
C PRO A 37 -16.11 6.70 -3.74
N GLU A 38 -15.11 7.36 -4.32
CA GLU A 38 -14.34 6.83 -5.46
C GLU A 38 -13.15 6.00 -4.99
N GLY A 39 -13.16 4.69 -5.29
CA GLY A 39 -12.10 3.75 -4.88
C GLY A 39 -10.72 4.13 -5.41
N TYR A 40 -10.61 4.65 -6.65
CA TYR A 40 -9.32 5.09 -7.21
C TYR A 40 -8.74 6.28 -6.45
N MET A 41 -9.58 7.21 -5.99
CA MET A 41 -9.16 8.36 -5.19
C MET A 41 -8.61 7.91 -3.82
N VAL A 42 -9.24 6.90 -3.21
CA VAL A 42 -8.76 6.28 -1.97
C VAL A 42 -7.33 5.78 -2.14
N VAL A 43 -7.08 4.98 -3.19
CA VAL A 43 -5.76 4.39 -3.45
C VAL A 43 -4.73 5.48 -3.76
N ALA A 44 -5.06 6.44 -4.62
CA ALA A 44 -4.16 7.52 -5.00
C ALA A 44 -3.77 8.39 -3.79
N LEU A 45 -4.75 8.85 -3.02
CA LEU A 45 -4.52 9.73 -1.87
C LEU A 45 -3.77 8.98 -0.76
N HIS A 46 -4.15 7.73 -0.49
CA HIS A 46 -3.43 6.88 0.44
C HIS A 46 -1.97 6.68 0.03
N GLY A 47 -1.71 6.45 -1.27
CA GLY A 47 -0.36 6.33 -1.81
C GLY A 47 0.50 7.57 -1.56
N VAL A 48 -0.04 8.78 -1.77
CA VAL A 48 0.66 10.04 -1.50
C VAL A 48 0.96 10.20 0.00
N ILE A 49 -0.02 9.95 0.86
CA ILE A 49 0.17 10.03 2.33
C ILE A 49 1.24 9.03 2.79
N GLN A 50 1.20 7.81 2.29
CA GLN A 50 2.19 6.78 2.63
C GLN A 50 3.57 7.11 2.10
N LEU A 51 3.69 7.71 0.91
CA LEU A 51 4.97 8.15 0.37
C LEU A 51 5.64 9.16 1.30
N ILE A 52 4.90 10.18 1.73
CA ILE A 52 5.41 11.21 2.64
C ILE A 52 5.78 10.58 4.00
N SER A 53 4.89 9.78 4.59
CA SER A 53 5.08 9.14 5.88
C SER A 53 6.30 8.20 5.88
N ASN A 54 6.42 7.35 4.87
CA ASN A 54 7.52 6.38 4.77
C ASN A 54 8.85 7.06 4.44
N THR A 55 8.85 8.13 3.63
CA THR A 55 10.05 8.94 3.37
C THR A 55 10.55 9.60 4.65
N THR A 56 9.65 10.18 5.45
CA THR A 56 9.98 10.77 6.74
C THR A 56 10.56 9.73 7.69
N ARG A 57 9.94 8.55 7.80
CA ARG A 57 10.47 7.45 8.62
C ARG A 57 11.86 7.01 8.16
N THR A 58 12.04 6.82 6.86
CA THR A 58 13.33 6.44 6.28
C THR A 58 14.41 7.46 6.61
N TYR A 59 14.08 8.75 6.56
CA TYR A 59 15.00 9.82 6.91
C TYR A 59 15.37 9.80 8.39
N VAL A 60 14.39 9.64 9.29
CA VAL A 60 14.60 9.61 10.75
C VAL A 60 15.42 8.38 11.16
N PHE A 61 15.11 7.20 10.61
CA PHE A 61 15.78 5.95 10.98
C PHE A 61 16.98 5.60 10.10
N ARG A 62 17.42 6.51 9.23
CA ARG A 62 18.57 6.29 8.32
C ARG A 62 19.84 5.72 8.95
N PRO A 63 20.22 6.07 10.21
CA PRO A 63 21.44 5.51 10.80
C PRO A 63 21.37 4.01 11.08
N HIS A 64 20.15 3.46 11.21
CA HIS A 64 19.90 2.05 11.52
C HIS A 64 19.61 1.21 10.27
N LEU A 65 19.60 1.82 9.07
CA LEU A 65 19.29 1.14 7.82
C LEU A 65 20.50 0.36 7.30
N LYS A 66 20.31 -0.93 7.08
CA LYS A 66 21.28 -1.78 6.37
C LYS A 66 21.13 -1.56 4.86
N LYS A 67 22.06 -0.83 4.25
CA LYS A 67 22.04 -0.45 2.81
C LYS A 67 21.78 -1.65 1.88
N LYS A 68 22.31 -2.83 2.19
CA LYS A 68 22.09 -4.06 1.39
C LYS A 68 20.62 -4.44 1.37
N ILE A 69 19.97 -4.46 2.53
CA ILE A 69 18.54 -4.83 2.67
C ILE A 69 17.67 -3.83 1.90
N VAL A 70 17.93 -2.54 2.07
CA VAL A 70 17.18 -1.48 1.38
C VAL A 70 17.31 -1.62 -0.13
N ARG A 71 18.53 -1.87 -0.64
CA ARG A 71 18.78 -2.05 -2.08
C ARG A 71 18.04 -3.27 -2.63
N GLU A 72 18.15 -4.41 -1.96
CA GLU A 72 17.48 -5.65 -2.38
C GLU A 72 15.96 -5.50 -2.38
N PHE A 73 15.40 -4.89 -1.34
CA PHE A 73 13.98 -4.60 -1.25
C PHE A 73 13.52 -3.64 -2.35
N PHE A 74 14.28 -2.57 -2.61
CA PHE A 74 13.94 -1.58 -3.63
C PHE A 74 13.96 -2.17 -5.04
N ILE A 75 14.96 -2.99 -5.36
CA ILE A 75 15.01 -3.72 -6.65
C ILE A 75 13.78 -4.63 -6.78
N GLY A 76 13.46 -5.39 -5.73
CA GLY A 76 12.27 -6.22 -5.71
C GLY A 76 10.98 -5.40 -5.90
N ALA A 77 10.84 -4.28 -5.20
CA ALA A 77 9.67 -3.42 -5.30
C ALA A 77 9.48 -2.85 -6.71
N LEU A 78 10.57 -2.44 -7.39
CA LEU A 78 10.53 -2.00 -8.78
C LEU A 78 10.07 -3.11 -9.72
N ILE A 79 10.57 -4.33 -9.54
CA ILE A 79 10.16 -5.50 -10.34
C ILE A 79 8.67 -5.77 -10.12
N GLY A 80 8.21 -5.82 -8.88
CA GLY A 80 6.80 -6.05 -8.54
C GLY A 80 5.87 -4.97 -9.10
N ALA A 81 6.26 -3.70 -8.95
CA ALA A 81 5.53 -2.57 -9.53
C ALA A 81 5.48 -2.62 -11.06
N GLY A 82 6.59 -2.97 -11.71
CA GLY A 82 6.64 -3.13 -13.16
C GLY A 82 5.70 -4.23 -13.67
N ILE A 83 5.67 -5.37 -12.99
CA ILE A 83 4.74 -6.47 -13.31
C ILE A 83 3.29 -6.01 -13.17
N SER A 84 2.96 -5.31 -12.09
CA SER A 84 1.60 -4.78 -11.88
C SER A 84 1.20 -3.78 -12.95
N ALA A 85 2.09 -2.85 -13.28
CA ALA A 85 1.86 -1.85 -14.33
C ALA A 85 1.64 -2.52 -15.70
N LEU A 86 2.42 -3.58 -16.00
CA LEU A 86 2.26 -4.35 -17.22
C LEU A 86 0.89 -5.06 -17.27
N ILE A 87 0.46 -5.67 -16.16
CA ILE A 87 -0.85 -6.33 -16.07
C ILE A 87 -1.97 -5.31 -16.29
N ILE A 88 -1.91 -4.15 -15.64
CA ILE A 88 -2.90 -3.10 -15.80
C ILE A 88 -2.93 -2.61 -17.26
N PHE A 89 -1.77 -2.39 -17.86
CA PHE A 89 -1.68 -1.98 -19.27
C PHE A 89 -2.30 -3.03 -20.22
N LEU A 90 -2.05 -4.32 -19.99
CA LEU A 90 -2.65 -5.38 -20.79
C LEU A 90 -4.17 -5.43 -20.61
N VAL A 91 -4.66 -5.26 -19.38
CA VAL A 91 -6.10 -5.22 -19.09
C VAL A 91 -6.77 -4.04 -19.81
N ILE A 92 -6.20 -2.85 -19.72
CA ILE A 92 -6.71 -1.65 -20.41
C ILE A 92 -6.76 -1.89 -21.92
N LYS A 93 -5.70 -2.46 -22.50
CA LYS A 93 -5.63 -2.76 -23.94
C LYS A 93 -6.63 -3.82 -24.37
N PHE A 94 -6.89 -4.83 -23.54
CA PHE A 94 -7.82 -5.94 -23.85
C PHE A 94 -9.29 -5.50 -23.80
N TYR A 95 -9.61 -4.56 -22.89
CA TYR A 95 -10.98 -4.08 -22.70
C TYR A 95 -11.29 -2.78 -23.47
N GLU A 96 -10.36 -2.28 -24.30
CA GLU A 96 -10.50 -1.03 -25.09
C GLU A 96 -10.95 0.19 -24.27
N VAL A 97 -10.61 0.21 -22.98
CA VAL A 97 -10.99 1.29 -22.06
C VAL A 97 -9.97 2.42 -22.19
N SER A 98 -10.41 3.62 -22.53
CA SER A 98 -9.53 4.76 -22.82
C SER A 98 -8.79 5.29 -21.59
N LEU A 99 -9.32 5.09 -20.39
CA LEU A 99 -8.74 5.54 -19.12
C LEU A 99 -9.07 4.55 -17.99
N ALA A 100 -8.10 4.29 -17.12
CA ALA A 100 -8.30 3.48 -15.92
C ALA A 100 -9.41 4.01 -14.98
N SER A 101 -9.72 5.31 -15.07
CA SER A 101 -10.83 5.98 -14.36
C SER A 101 -12.21 5.67 -14.92
N GLU A 102 -12.30 5.24 -16.19
CA GLU A 102 -13.57 4.85 -16.84
C GLU A 102 -13.99 3.44 -16.49
N ILE A 103 -13.05 2.64 -16.01
CA ILE A 103 -13.39 1.41 -15.32
C ILE A 103 -14.13 1.83 -14.05
N LYS A 104 -15.45 1.97 -14.12
CA LYS A 104 -16.32 2.07 -12.95
C LYS A 104 -16.25 0.77 -12.16
N VAL A 105 -15.07 0.52 -11.59
CA VAL A 105 -14.84 -0.68 -10.81
C VAL A 105 -15.21 -0.33 -9.39
N ASP A 106 -16.48 -0.49 -9.06
CA ASP A 106 -16.92 -0.66 -7.68
C ASP A 106 -16.20 -1.84 -6.99
N PHE A 107 -15.29 -2.48 -7.72
CA PHE A 107 -14.52 -3.64 -7.27
C PHE A 107 -13.31 -3.28 -6.41
N LEU A 108 -12.77 -2.05 -6.50
CA LEU A 108 -11.61 -1.63 -5.70
C LEU A 108 -11.92 -1.61 -4.20
N LYS A 109 -13.09 -1.10 -3.82
CA LYS A 109 -13.50 -1.07 -2.41
C LYS A 109 -13.66 -2.47 -1.80
N PRO A 110 -14.39 -3.42 -2.41
CA PRO A 110 -14.42 -4.79 -1.96
C PRO A 110 -13.04 -5.44 -1.89
N MET A 111 -12.16 -5.21 -2.88
CA MET A 111 -10.77 -5.71 -2.85
C MET A 111 -9.99 -5.16 -1.67
N ILE A 112 -10.09 -3.87 -1.39
CA ILE A 112 -9.47 -3.25 -0.21
C ILE A 112 -10.00 -3.93 1.07
N GLY A 113 -11.32 -4.13 1.19
CA GLY A 113 -11.94 -4.81 2.33
C GLY A 113 -11.45 -6.24 2.51
N ILE A 114 -11.42 -7.03 1.43
CA ILE A 114 -10.89 -8.40 1.43
C ILE A 114 -9.42 -8.43 1.83
N PHE A 115 -8.61 -7.50 1.29
CA PHE A 115 -7.20 -7.39 1.65
C PHE A 115 -7.00 -7.07 3.14
N ILE A 116 -7.79 -6.14 3.69
CA ILE A 116 -7.72 -5.79 5.12
C ILE A 116 -8.07 -7.00 5.98
N ILE A 117 -9.15 -7.72 5.65
CA ILE A 117 -9.56 -8.93 6.35
C ILE A 117 -8.48 -10.01 6.24
N TRP A 118 -7.96 -10.25 5.04
CA TRP A 118 -6.88 -11.20 4.79
C TRP A 118 -5.62 -10.86 5.60
N TYR A 119 -5.23 -9.58 5.59
CA TYR A 119 -4.05 -9.12 6.33
C TYR A 119 -4.21 -9.29 7.84
N LEU A 120 -5.36 -8.92 8.39
CA LEU A 120 -5.61 -8.99 9.84
C LEU A 120 -5.75 -10.42 10.35
N PHE A 121 -6.43 -11.28 9.60
CA PHE A 121 -6.73 -12.63 10.07
C PHE A 121 -5.71 -13.66 9.64
N LEU A 122 -5.26 -13.68 8.39
CA LEU A 122 -4.33 -14.71 7.91
C LEU A 122 -2.87 -14.46 8.34
N LYS A 123 -2.44 -13.22 8.50
CA LYS A 123 -1.09 -12.93 9.00
C LYS A 123 -0.91 -13.43 10.44
N ARG A 124 -1.98 -13.45 11.23
CA ARG A 124 -1.95 -13.94 12.63
C ARG A 124 -1.66 -15.44 12.73
N PHE A 125 -1.95 -16.22 11.69
CA PHE A 125 -1.75 -17.68 11.68
C PHE A 125 -0.44 -18.14 11.04
N LYS A 126 0.30 -17.27 10.37
CA LYS A 126 1.61 -17.62 9.82
C LYS A 126 2.69 -17.30 10.84
N LYS A 127 3.36 -18.36 11.38
CA LYS A 127 4.67 -18.22 12.01
C LYS A 127 5.60 -17.48 11.05
N GLU A 128 6.22 -16.40 11.50
CA GLU A 128 7.23 -15.66 10.74
C GLU A 128 8.36 -16.63 10.35
N LYS A 129 8.34 -17.05 9.10
CA LYS A 129 9.47 -17.69 8.48
C LYS A 129 10.36 -16.56 8.00
N GLU A 130 11.53 -16.38 8.61
CA GLU A 130 12.49 -15.37 8.15
C GLU A 130 12.72 -15.58 6.66
N SER A 131 12.27 -14.62 5.88
CA SER A 131 12.51 -14.64 4.43
C SER A 131 13.94 -14.19 4.21
N ASN A 132 14.83 -15.11 3.86
CA ASN A 132 16.23 -14.82 3.53
C ASN A 132 16.39 -14.01 2.21
N SER A 133 15.30 -13.64 1.55
CA SER A 133 15.35 -12.91 0.27
C SER A 133 14.48 -11.65 0.31
N PHE A 134 15.12 -10.51 0.60
CA PHE A 134 14.46 -9.22 0.62
C PHE A 134 13.95 -8.78 -0.78
N ILE A 135 14.51 -9.32 -1.86
CA ILE A 135 14.02 -9.12 -3.22
C ILE A 135 12.61 -9.69 -3.38
N LYS A 136 12.35 -10.91 -2.88
CA LYS A 136 11.00 -11.52 -2.95
C LYS A 136 9.97 -10.73 -2.15
N VAL A 137 10.34 -10.30 -0.95
CA VAL A 137 9.47 -9.47 -0.11
C VAL A 137 9.18 -8.14 -0.80
N GLY A 138 10.20 -7.50 -1.35
CA GLY A 138 10.07 -6.27 -2.13
C GLY A 138 9.15 -6.44 -3.34
N SER A 139 9.32 -7.54 -4.11
CA SER A 139 8.48 -7.80 -5.30
C SER A 139 7.01 -7.99 -4.94
N ILE A 140 6.71 -8.75 -3.90
CA ILE A 140 5.32 -8.94 -3.43
C ILE A 140 4.76 -7.60 -2.93
N SER A 141 5.54 -6.84 -2.17
CA SER A 141 5.13 -5.53 -1.67
C SER A 141 4.88 -4.53 -2.81
N GLY A 142 5.80 -4.43 -3.76
CA GLY A 142 5.66 -3.57 -4.92
C GLY A 142 4.47 -3.93 -5.81
N PHE A 143 4.23 -5.23 -6.00
CA PHE A 143 3.06 -5.73 -6.71
C PHE A 143 1.76 -5.34 -5.99
N ALA A 144 1.66 -5.62 -4.70
CA ALA A 144 0.48 -5.32 -3.90
C ALA A 144 0.20 -3.82 -3.78
N SER A 145 1.25 -2.97 -3.78
CA SER A 145 1.10 -1.51 -3.67
C SER A 145 0.23 -0.89 -4.73
N ILE A 146 0.38 -1.35 -5.98
CA ILE A 146 -0.36 -0.76 -7.11
C ILE A 146 -1.82 -1.17 -7.06
N PHE A 147 -2.12 -2.42 -6.63
CA PHE A 147 -3.50 -2.89 -6.58
C PHE A 147 -4.26 -2.45 -5.34
N VAL A 148 -3.58 -2.28 -4.23
CA VAL A 148 -4.25 -2.06 -2.92
C VAL A 148 -3.88 -0.72 -2.30
N GLY A 149 -2.86 -0.03 -2.85
CA GLY A 149 -2.34 1.20 -2.25
C GLY A 149 -1.74 1.00 -0.86
N ALA A 150 -1.59 -0.25 -0.43
CA ALA A 150 -1.12 -0.60 0.89
C ALA A 150 0.33 -1.08 0.83
N THR A 151 1.26 -0.15 0.91
CA THR A 151 2.66 -0.44 1.19
C THR A 151 2.93 -0.05 2.63
N GLY A 152 2.97 -1.01 3.47
CA GLY A 152 3.54 -0.84 4.80
C GLY A 152 4.51 -1.97 5.07
N PRO A 153 5.60 -1.71 5.82
CA PRO A 153 6.39 -2.79 6.39
C PRO A 153 5.54 -3.61 7.34
#